data_fce3584890ab539d121d11733190f57f
#
_entry.id   fce3584890ab539d121d11733190f57f
#
_cell.length_a   1.000
_cell.length_b   1.000
_cell.length_c   1.000
_cell.angle_alpha   90.00
_cell.angle_beta   90.00
_cell.angle_gamma   90.00
#
_symmetry.space_group_name_H-M   'P 1'
#
loop_
_entity.id
_entity.type
_entity.pdbx_description
1 polymer ?
#
loop_
_entity_poly.entity_id
_entity_poly.type
_entity_poly.pdbx_seq_one_letter_code
_entity_poly.pdbx_strand_id
1 'polypeptide(L)'
;MTTPYFQVALNRDLEQDEARQEKAMKVLNVMLSDEGQNKIISEGQDLLNYSQNVTLKLTEYLQDVKPVIEENHMYIRIASNDFFAISKDVVSKMISGDYDAEQAYQAFDAQLLEDENVSDDVVLSSSKSYSNYFHSEGGNESYSVMANTLRDIYGTDVLIATGNSFTGSVLKADYTEKMVGDMIMPNGLAAYKKEMSGAELKEMLKAFVEGYEGGLVPFNQGSLPVVSGISMEIKENEDGYTLSEVKKDGKKIQDDDSFTVTCLAIPRHMESLLADKDSTFEAEDTTVKDTWINYVLEGDVVLAEPEDYITLR
;
A
#
# COMPACT_ATOMS: atom_id res chain seq x y z
N MET A 1 -2.34 -20.38 -10.78
CA MET A 1 -3.29 -19.55 -10.01
C MET A 1 -3.19 -18.14 -10.57
N THR A 2 -4.25 -17.60 -11.14
CA THR A 2 -4.28 -16.23 -11.68
C THR A 2 -5.29 -15.44 -10.87
N THR A 3 -4.91 -14.24 -10.46
CA THR A 3 -5.82 -13.26 -9.88
C THR A 3 -6.13 -12.20 -10.92
N PRO A 4 -7.35 -11.66 -10.98
CA PRO A 4 -7.57 -10.44 -11.74
C PRO A 4 -6.72 -9.33 -11.11
N TYR A 5 -5.67 -8.93 -11.82
CA TYR A 5 -4.75 -7.89 -11.37
C TYR A 5 -5.39 -6.50 -11.50
N PHE A 6 -6.27 -6.34 -12.47
CA PHE A 6 -7.02 -5.12 -12.69
C PHE A 6 -8.52 -5.40 -12.70
N GLN A 7 -9.25 -4.55 -12.02
CA GLN A 7 -10.72 -4.53 -12.06
C GLN A 7 -11.14 -3.19 -12.66
N VAL A 8 -12.09 -3.23 -13.59
CA VAL A 8 -12.69 -2.01 -14.12
C VAL A 8 -14.06 -1.85 -13.47
N ALA A 9 -14.25 -0.77 -12.74
CA ALA A 9 -15.51 -0.42 -12.15
C ALA A 9 -16.02 0.90 -12.77
N LEU A 10 -17.33 0.99 -12.96
CA LEU A 10 -17.99 2.24 -13.33
C LEU A 10 -18.34 3.02 -12.06
N ASN A 11 -18.06 4.33 -12.07
CA ASN A 11 -18.44 5.20 -10.96
C ASN A 11 -19.97 5.24 -10.84
N ARG A 12 -20.48 5.08 -9.63
CA ARG A 12 -21.92 5.12 -9.32
C ARG A 12 -22.56 6.45 -9.70
N ASP A 13 -21.83 7.56 -9.68
CA ASP A 13 -22.34 8.88 -10.07
C ASP A 13 -22.80 8.93 -11.52
N LEU A 14 -22.36 7.99 -12.36
CA LEU A 14 -22.83 7.85 -13.73
C LEU A 14 -24.31 7.43 -13.83
N GLU A 15 -24.89 6.88 -12.77
CA GLU A 15 -26.32 6.53 -12.74
C GLU A 15 -27.22 7.76 -12.93
N GLN A 16 -26.71 8.96 -12.62
CA GLN A 16 -27.44 10.21 -12.71
C GLN A 16 -27.20 10.99 -14.02
N ASP A 17 -26.30 10.50 -14.89
CA ASP A 17 -25.94 11.14 -16.16
C ASP A 17 -25.90 10.10 -17.29
N GLU A 18 -27.05 9.90 -17.95
CA GLU A 18 -27.21 8.90 -19.00
C GLU A 18 -26.23 9.10 -20.18
N ALA A 19 -25.91 10.34 -20.54
CA ALA A 19 -24.98 10.63 -21.62
C ALA A 19 -23.53 10.25 -21.27
N ARG A 20 -23.13 10.47 -20.04
CA ARG A 20 -21.79 10.02 -19.55
C ARG A 20 -21.76 8.52 -19.36
N GLN A 21 -22.84 7.91 -18.84
CA GLN A 21 -22.96 6.47 -18.72
C GLN A 21 -22.81 5.78 -20.08
N GLU A 22 -23.51 6.25 -21.13
CA GLU A 22 -23.39 5.71 -22.47
C GLU A 22 -21.96 5.78 -23.01
N LYS A 23 -21.24 6.90 -22.79
CA LYS A 23 -19.84 7.05 -23.18
C LYS A 23 -18.92 6.08 -22.41
N ALA A 24 -19.11 5.97 -21.10
CA ALA A 24 -18.34 5.06 -20.27
C ALA A 24 -18.53 3.59 -20.69
N MET A 25 -19.79 3.21 -20.98
CA MET A 25 -20.10 1.87 -21.49
C MET A 25 -19.48 1.61 -22.87
N LYS A 26 -19.41 2.61 -23.76
CA LYS A 26 -18.71 2.46 -25.06
C LYS A 26 -17.21 2.19 -24.86
N VAL A 27 -16.56 2.93 -23.93
CA VAL A 27 -15.14 2.70 -23.61
C VAL A 27 -14.95 1.30 -23.03
N LEU A 28 -15.77 0.91 -22.06
CA LEU A 28 -15.70 -0.41 -21.45
C LEU A 28 -15.89 -1.52 -22.48
N ASN A 29 -16.87 -1.39 -23.39
CA ASN A 29 -17.11 -2.37 -24.44
C ASN A 29 -15.93 -2.50 -25.42
N VAL A 30 -15.24 -1.39 -25.73
CA VAL A 30 -14.01 -1.44 -26.54
C VAL A 30 -12.90 -2.17 -25.78
N MET A 31 -12.70 -1.87 -24.51
CA MET A 31 -11.68 -2.54 -23.68
C MET A 31 -11.95 -4.05 -23.53
N LEU A 32 -13.20 -4.46 -23.42
CA LEU A 32 -13.62 -5.86 -23.26
C LEU A 32 -13.82 -6.59 -24.60
N SER A 33 -13.74 -5.90 -25.73
CA SER A 33 -13.79 -6.55 -27.05
C SER A 33 -12.55 -7.39 -27.33
N ASP A 34 -12.68 -8.40 -28.20
CA ASP A 34 -11.56 -9.22 -28.64
C ASP A 34 -10.39 -8.38 -29.19
N GLU A 35 -10.72 -7.34 -29.96
CA GLU A 35 -9.71 -6.40 -30.52
C GLU A 35 -9.02 -5.61 -29.41
N GLY A 36 -9.79 -5.04 -28.47
CA GLY A 36 -9.26 -4.29 -27.35
C GLY A 36 -8.37 -5.16 -26.44
N GLN A 37 -8.82 -6.37 -26.12
CA GLN A 37 -8.05 -7.32 -25.32
C GLN A 37 -6.75 -7.74 -26.03
N ASN A 38 -6.80 -8.06 -27.33
CA ASN A 38 -5.61 -8.39 -28.11
C ASN A 38 -4.62 -7.21 -28.14
N LYS A 39 -5.11 -5.98 -28.22
CA LYS A 39 -4.27 -4.78 -28.21
C LYS A 39 -3.58 -4.59 -26.86
N ILE A 40 -4.32 -4.71 -25.76
CA ILE A 40 -3.77 -4.62 -24.40
C ILE A 40 -2.69 -5.68 -24.18
N ILE A 41 -2.96 -6.94 -24.55
CA ILE A 41 -2.00 -8.04 -24.40
C ILE A 41 -0.77 -7.86 -25.30
N SER A 42 -0.94 -7.30 -26.51
CA SER A 42 0.18 -7.12 -27.45
C SER A 42 1.14 -6.00 -27.05
N GLU A 43 0.67 -5.01 -26.33
CA GLU A 43 1.46 -3.84 -25.89
C GLU A 43 1.83 -3.88 -24.41
N GLY A 44 0.97 -4.46 -23.58
CA GLY A 44 1.29 -4.79 -22.18
C GLY A 44 1.77 -6.25 -22.12
N GLN A 45 2.55 -6.57 -21.13
CA GLN A 45 2.99 -7.95 -20.88
C GLN A 45 2.00 -8.70 -19.97
N ASP A 46 0.81 -8.14 -19.78
CA ASP A 46 -0.18 -8.68 -18.87
C ASP A 46 -1.07 -9.71 -19.55
N LEU A 47 -1.33 -10.80 -18.84
CA LEU A 47 -2.25 -11.85 -19.24
C LEU A 47 -3.68 -11.46 -18.87
N LEU A 48 -4.27 -10.51 -19.58
CA LEU A 48 -5.70 -10.23 -19.47
C LEU A 48 -6.46 -11.20 -20.37
N ASN A 49 -7.25 -12.06 -19.79
CA ASN A 49 -8.05 -13.03 -20.54
C ASN A 49 -9.52 -12.91 -20.14
N TYR A 50 -10.19 -11.91 -20.65
CA TYR A 50 -11.64 -11.79 -20.52
C TYR A 50 -12.38 -12.55 -21.61
N SER A 51 -11.83 -12.59 -22.82
CA SER A 51 -12.43 -13.26 -23.98
C SER A 51 -11.67 -14.52 -24.35
N GLN A 52 -12.38 -15.61 -24.63
CA GLN A 52 -11.81 -16.86 -25.14
C GLN A 52 -11.22 -16.73 -26.57
N ASN A 53 -11.57 -15.64 -27.27
CA ASN A 53 -11.10 -15.37 -28.63
C ASN A 53 -9.79 -14.57 -28.67
N VAL A 54 -9.20 -14.28 -27.51
CA VAL A 54 -7.94 -13.56 -27.41
C VAL A 54 -6.77 -14.48 -27.73
N THR A 55 -5.90 -14.03 -28.63
CA THR A 55 -4.67 -14.76 -28.96
C THR A 55 -3.59 -14.44 -27.95
N LEU A 56 -3.33 -15.34 -27.02
CA LEU A 56 -2.27 -15.20 -26.04
C LEU A 56 -0.90 -15.33 -26.68
N LYS A 57 -0.08 -14.27 -26.61
CA LYS A 57 1.35 -14.31 -26.94
C LYS A 57 2.13 -14.59 -25.67
N LEU A 58 2.24 -15.87 -25.31
CA LEU A 58 3.02 -16.29 -24.15
C LEU A 58 4.53 -16.24 -24.47
N THR A 59 5.32 -15.78 -23.52
CA THR A 59 6.77 -15.98 -23.54
C THR A 59 7.10 -17.46 -23.52
N GLU A 60 8.29 -17.85 -24.03
CA GLU A 60 8.65 -19.26 -24.18
C GLU A 60 8.43 -20.07 -22.89
N TYR A 61 8.83 -19.52 -21.74
CA TYR A 61 8.70 -20.21 -20.47
C TYR A 61 7.24 -20.32 -19.98
N LEU A 62 6.33 -19.49 -20.46
CA LEU A 62 4.90 -19.52 -20.11
C LEU A 62 4.08 -20.44 -21.02
N GLN A 63 4.70 -21.05 -22.04
CA GLN A 63 3.99 -21.99 -22.93
C GLN A 63 3.44 -23.21 -22.17
N ASP A 64 4.15 -23.66 -21.15
CA ASP A 64 3.74 -24.79 -20.33
C ASP A 64 2.52 -24.46 -19.44
N VAL A 65 2.25 -23.18 -19.19
CA VAL A 65 1.08 -22.70 -18.44
C VAL A 65 -0.16 -22.58 -19.32
N LYS A 66 0.02 -22.55 -20.66
CA LYS A 66 -1.07 -22.38 -21.61
C LYS A 66 -2.22 -23.37 -21.44
N PRO A 67 -2.00 -24.69 -21.27
CA PRO A 67 -3.08 -25.64 -21.06
C PRO A 67 -3.93 -25.34 -19.82
N VAL A 68 -3.29 -24.89 -18.73
CA VAL A 68 -3.98 -24.54 -17.48
C VAL A 68 -4.95 -23.37 -17.70
N ILE A 69 -4.56 -22.41 -18.54
CA ILE A 69 -5.38 -21.24 -18.89
C ILE A 69 -6.51 -21.66 -19.82
N GLU A 70 -6.22 -22.46 -20.85
CA GLU A 70 -7.20 -22.93 -21.84
C GLU A 70 -8.24 -23.86 -21.26
N GLU A 71 -7.87 -24.68 -20.27
CA GLU A 71 -8.76 -25.58 -19.53
C GLU A 71 -9.57 -24.87 -18.45
N ASN A 72 -9.40 -23.54 -18.32
CA ASN A 72 -10.09 -22.71 -17.36
C ASN A 72 -9.89 -23.14 -15.89
N HIS A 73 -8.73 -23.72 -15.59
CA HIS A 73 -8.32 -24.06 -14.23
C HIS A 73 -7.85 -22.82 -13.47
N MET A 74 -8.69 -21.78 -13.46
CA MET A 74 -8.39 -20.54 -12.75
C MET A 74 -9.13 -20.51 -11.42
N TYR A 75 -8.40 -20.16 -10.37
CA TYR A 75 -8.93 -20.02 -9.03
C TYR A 75 -8.87 -18.56 -8.60
N ILE A 76 -9.91 -18.10 -7.91
CA ILE A 76 -9.85 -16.81 -7.23
C ILE A 76 -8.80 -16.95 -6.13
N ARG A 77 -7.80 -16.08 -6.18
CA ARG A 77 -6.76 -16.05 -5.17
C ARG A 77 -7.30 -15.38 -3.92
N ILE A 78 -7.39 -16.12 -2.84
CA ILE A 78 -7.49 -15.59 -1.49
C ILE A 78 -6.08 -15.80 -0.91
N ALA A 79 -5.20 -14.83 -1.06
CA ALA A 79 -3.84 -14.94 -0.55
C ALA A 79 -3.58 -13.80 0.43
N SER A 80 -3.18 -14.15 1.63
CA SER A 80 -2.63 -13.24 2.63
C SER A 80 -1.23 -12.76 2.21
N ASN A 81 -0.74 -11.71 2.86
CA ASN A 81 0.64 -11.27 2.70
C ASN A 81 1.64 -12.37 3.05
N ASP A 82 1.30 -13.22 3.99
CA ASP A 82 2.12 -14.35 4.44
C ASP A 82 2.29 -15.38 3.33
N PHE A 83 1.23 -15.68 2.58
CA PHE A 83 1.33 -16.53 1.40
C PHE A 83 2.37 -16.02 0.40
N PHE A 84 2.47 -14.70 0.21
CA PHE A 84 3.49 -14.12 -0.68
C PHE A 84 4.89 -14.23 -0.09
N ALA A 85 5.03 -13.98 1.21
CA ALA A 85 6.32 -14.07 1.89
C ALA A 85 6.85 -15.52 1.86
N ILE A 86 6.00 -16.48 2.21
CA ILE A 86 6.30 -17.91 2.16
C ILE A 86 6.65 -18.34 0.72
N SER A 87 5.81 -17.96 -0.26
CA SER A 87 6.04 -18.28 -1.67
C SER A 87 7.39 -17.74 -2.16
N LYS A 88 7.71 -16.50 -1.80
CA LYS A 88 8.97 -15.86 -2.19
C LYS A 88 10.18 -16.56 -1.57
N ASP A 89 10.13 -16.92 -0.30
CA ASP A 89 11.21 -17.62 0.40
C ASP A 89 11.44 -19.00 -0.23
N VAL A 90 10.39 -19.79 -0.35
CA VAL A 90 10.46 -21.15 -0.90
C VAL A 90 10.93 -21.17 -2.35
N VAL A 91 10.38 -20.27 -3.19
CA VAL A 91 10.80 -20.17 -4.60
C VAL A 91 12.24 -19.69 -4.71
N SER A 92 12.68 -18.76 -3.86
CA SER A 92 14.09 -18.34 -3.85
C SER A 92 15.04 -19.48 -3.53
N LYS A 93 14.67 -20.35 -2.58
CA LYS A 93 15.45 -21.54 -2.21
C LYS A 93 15.43 -22.62 -3.30
N MET A 94 14.35 -22.72 -4.07
CA MET A 94 14.33 -23.57 -5.27
C MET A 94 15.28 -23.04 -6.35
N ILE A 95 15.27 -21.75 -6.60
CA ILE A 95 16.11 -21.12 -7.64
C ILE A 95 17.59 -21.23 -7.25
N SER A 96 17.94 -21.08 -5.97
CA SER A 96 19.31 -21.26 -5.49
C SER A 96 19.78 -22.72 -5.49
N GLY A 97 18.86 -23.68 -5.62
CA GLY A 97 19.15 -25.11 -5.56
C GLY A 97 19.22 -25.68 -4.15
N ASP A 98 18.80 -24.91 -3.14
CA ASP A 98 18.73 -25.36 -1.74
C ASP A 98 17.58 -26.32 -1.51
N TYR A 99 16.50 -26.19 -2.31
CA TYR A 99 15.33 -27.05 -2.29
C TYR A 99 15.10 -27.67 -3.68
N ASP A 100 14.80 -28.95 -3.72
CA ASP A 100 14.12 -29.57 -4.86
C ASP A 100 12.60 -29.30 -4.79
N ALA A 101 11.85 -29.76 -5.79
CA ALA A 101 10.42 -29.50 -5.86
C ALA A 101 9.62 -30.11 -4.70
N GLU A 102 10.02 -31.28 -4.22
CA GLU A 102 9.37 -31.95 -3.09
C GLU A 102 9.66 -31.23 -1.78
N GLN A 103 10.91 -30.86 -1.55
CA GLN A 103 11.32 -30.09 -0.38
C GLN A 103 10.65 -28.72 -0.35
N ALA A 104 10.54 -28.07 -1.50
CA ALA A 104 9.85 -26.81 -1.63
C ALA A 104 8.36 -26.92 -1.29
N TYR A 105 7.70 -27.97 -1.78
CA TYR A 105 6.29 -28.22 -1.45
C TYR A 105 6.11 -28.46 0.06
N GLN A 106 6.94 -29.32 0.66
CA GLN A 106 6.87 -29.64 2.07
C GLN A 106 7.16 -28.41 2.96
N ALA A 107 8.14 -27.59 2.58
CA ALA A 107 8.45 -26.35 3.30
C ALA A 107 7.33 -25.33 3.20
N PHE A 108 6.69 -25.24 2.03
CA PHE A 108 5.55 -24.34 1.82
C PHE A 108 4.35 -24.79 2.66
N ASP A 109 4.02 -26.07 2.62
CA ASP A 109 2.90 -26.67 3.36
C ASP A 109 3.10 -26.53 4.88
N ALA A 110 4.31 -26.79 5.38
CA ALA A 110 4.65 -26.64 6.79
C ALA A 110 4.49 -25.17 7.27
N GLN A 111 4.96 -24.20 6.49
CA GLN A 111 4.84 -22.80 6.85
C GLN A 111 3.38 -22.31 6.80
N LEU A 112 2.57 -22.81 5.86
CA LEU A 112 1.14 -22.52 5.84
C LEU A 112 0.40 -23.10 7.05
N LEU A 113 0.77 -24.33 7.48
CA LEU A 113 0.18 -24.99 8.65
C LEU A 113 0.61 -24.31 9.97
N GLU A 114 1.83 -23.78 10.05
CA GLU A 114 2.25 -22.96 11.20
C GLU A 114 1.39 -21.71 11.32
N ASP A 115 1.00 -21.12 10.20
CA ASP A 115 0.14 -19.94 10.13
C ASP A 115 -1.33 -20.24 10.54
N GLU A 116 -1.79 -21.49 10.36
CA GLU A 116 -3.11 -21.94 10.84
C GLU A 116 -3.18 -22.10 12.38
N ASN A 117 -2.04 -22.14 13.06
CA ASN A 117 -1.99 -22.22 14.53
C ASN A 117 -1.99 -20.86 15.24
N VAL A 118 -2.17 -19.77 14.50
CA VAL A 118 -2.38 -18.44 15.10
C VAL A 118 -3.67 -18.44 15.90
N SER A 119 -3.62 -17.92 17.12
CA SER A 119 -4.79 -17.83 17.98
C SER A 119 -5.93 -17.06 17.32
N ASP A 120 -7.15 -17.59 17.43
CA ASP A 120 -8.38 -16.88 17.08
C ASP A 120 -8.82 -15.89 18.18
N ASP A 121 -7.99 -15.70 19.22
CA ASP A 121 -8.30 -14.77 20.30
C ASP A 121 -8.37 -13.33 19.74
N VAL A 122 -9.38 -12.62 20.21
CA VAL A 122 -9.54 -11.20 19.89
C VAL A 122 -8.50 -10.39 20.65
N VAL A 123 -7.65 -9.71 19.93
CA VAL A 123 -6.58 -8.87 20.50
C VAL A 123 -6.84 -7.37 20.34
N LEU A 124 -7.72 -6.99 19.41
CA LEU A 124 -8.11 -5.61 19.16
C LEU A 124 -9.58 -5.56 18.76
N SER A 125 -10.32 -4.57 19.26
CA SER A 125 -11.69 -4.30 18.80
C SER A 125 -11.84 -2.87 18.35
N SER A 126 -12.47 -2.66 17.19
CA SER A 126 -12.88 -1.33 16.75
C SER A 126 -14.39 -1.18 16.82
N SER A 127 -14.84 -0.13 17.49
CA SER A 127 -16.28 0.19 17.59
C SER A 127 -16.84 0.94 16.39
N LYS A 128 -15.95 1.41 15.48
CA LYS A 128 -16.28 2.21 14.30
C LYS A 128 -15.65 1.60 13.04
N SER A 129 -16.26 1.90 11.88
CA SER A 129 -15.64 1.68 10.58
C SER A 129 -15.19 3.02 10.02
N TYR A 130 -13.99 3.05 9.47
CA TYR A 130 -13.40 4.22 8.83
C TYR A 130 -13.28 4.00 7.32
N SER A 131 -13.52 5.05 6.55
CA SER A 131 -13.43 4.99 5.10
C SER A 131 -12.00 4.65 4.64
N ASN A 132 -11.90 3.70 3.71
CA ASN A 132 -10.65 3.44 2.99
C ASN A 132 -10.64 4.09 1.60
N TYR A 133 -11.42 5.13 1.43
CA TYR A 133 -11.45 5.94 0.22
C TYR A 133 -10.68 7.23 0.44
N PHE A 134 -9.88 7.62 -0.56
CA PHE A 134 -9.16 8.89 -0.51
C PHE A 134 -10.11 10.04 -0.88
N HIS A 135 -10.19 11.02 0.00
CA HIS A 135 -10.91 12.28 -0.20
C HIS A 135 -9.92 13.41 -0.44
N SER A 136 -10.21 14.28 -1.40
CA SER A 136 -9.37 15.46 -1.67
C SER A 136 -9.29 16.45 -0.50
N GLU A 137 -10.28 16.42 0.36
CA GLU A 137 -10.29 17.09 1.66
C GLU A 137 -10.30 16.01 2.76
N GLY A 138 -9.28 15.96 3.58
CA GLY A 138 -9.11 15.02 4.69
C GLY A 138 -8.15 13.87 4.42
N GLY A 139 -8.14 13.27 3.24
CA GLY A 139 -7.32 12.11 2.90
C GLY A 139 -8.06 10.78 3.06
N ASN A 140 -7.41 9.76 3.61
CA ASN A 140 -7.95 8.43 3.86
C ASN A 140 -8.09 8.20 5.37
N GLU A 141 -9.32 8.07 5.87
CA GLU A 141 -9.60 7.94 7.31
C GLU A 141 -8.94 6.73 7.94
N SER A 142 -9.01 5.55 7.30
CA SER A 142 -8.38 4.33 7.82
C SER A 142 -6.87 4.48 7.95
N TYR A 143 -6.22 5.11 6.97
CA TYR A 143 -4.77 5.35 7.01
C TYR A 143 -4.41 6.41 8.05
N SER A 144 -5.27 7.43 8.22
CA SER A 144 -5.10 8.44 9.26
C SER A 144 -5.16 7.82 10.65
N VAL A 145 -6.14 6.95 10.92
CA VAL A 145 -6.24 6.19 12.19
C VAL A 145 -4.96 5.41 12.47
N MET A 146 -4.47 4.66 11.47
CA MET A 146 -3.24 3.86 11.62
C MET A 146 -2.01 4.74 11.84
N ALA A 147 -1.87 5.81 11.06
CA ALA A 147 -0.74 6.73 11.18
C ALA A 147 -0.74 7.47 12.53
N ASN A 148 -1.91 7.92 13.01
CA ASN A 148 -2.03 8.59 14.30
C ASN A 148 -1.70 7.64 15.45
N THR A 149 -2.22 6.41 15.41
CA THR A 149 -1.92 5.40 16.42
C THR A 149 -0.42 5.05 16.44
N LEU A 150 0.20 4.85 15.28
CA LEU A 150 1.64 4.58 15.20
C LEU A 150 2.49 5.77 15.64
N ARG A 151 2.08 7.02 15.32
CA ARG A 151 2.77 8.21 15.85
C ARG A 151 2.81 8.21 17.37
N ASP A 152 1.69 7.87 18.00
CA ASP A 152 1.60 7.82 19.46
C ASP A 152 2.47 6.70 20.03
N ILE A 153 2.51 5.52 19.38
CA ILE A 153 3.40 4.40 19.75
C ILE A 153 4.86 4.83 19.68
N TYR A 154 5.27 5.51 18.61
CA TYR A 154 6.66 5.96 18.44
C TYR A 154 7.00 7.19 19.27
N GLY A 155 6.00 7.89 19.83
CA GLY A 155 6.17 9.05 20.69
C GLY A 155 6.80 10.23 19.96
N THR A 156 6.46 10.45 18.68
CA THR A 156 7.02 11.52 17.85
C THR A 156 5.98 12.61 17.54
N ASP A 157 6.46 13.82 17.19
CA ASP A 157 5.59 14.94 16.82
C ASP A 157 4.90 14.73 15.48
N VAL A 158 5.60 14.05 14.55
CA VAL A 158 5.16 13.83 13.19
C VAL A 158 5.47 12.40 12.77
N LEU A 159 4.51 11.76 12.10
CA LEU A 159 4.76 10.50 11.39
C LEU A 159 4.50 10.73 9.89
N ILE A 160 5.39 10.18 9.06
CA ILE A 160 5.31 10.19 7.60
C ILE A 160 5.31 8.75 7.10
N ALA A 161 4.30 8.40 6.34
CA ALA A 161 4.17 7.10 5.67
C ALA A 161 3.68 7.29 4.23
N THR A 162 3.51 6.22 3.51
CA THR A 162 2.79 6.20 2.23
C THR A 162 1.54 5.33 2.35
N GLY A 163 0.58 5.47 1.44
CA GLY A 163 -0.60 4.61 1.40
C GLY A 163 -0.26 3.12 1.29
N ASN A 164 0.91 2.79 0.70
CA ASN A 164 1.41 1.41 0.62
C ASN A 164 1.93 0.85 1.96
N SER A 165 2.03 1.68 3.00
CA SER A 165 2.41 1.23 4.34
C SER A 165 1.25 0.54 5.07
N PHE A 166 0.04 0.70 4.59
CA PHE A 166 -1.17 0.20 5.21
C PHE A 166 -1.99 -0.64 4.25
N THR A 167 -2.68 -1.64 4.78
CA THR A 167 -3.59 -2.50 4.01
C THR A 167 -4.99 -2.50 4.59
N GLY A 168 -5.96 -2.52 3.67
CA GLY A 168 -7.36 -2.67 4.02
C GLY A 168 -7.97 -1.44 4.68
N SER A 169 -9.05 -1.69 5.39
CA SER A 169 -9.84 -0.70 6.12
C SER A 169 -9.86 -1.04 7.58
N VAL A 170 -9.84 -0.03 8.44
CA VAL A 170 -10.19 -0.21 9.85
C VAL A 170 -11.71 -0.27 9.93
N LEU A 171 -12.25 -1.46 10.14
CA LEU A 171 -13.68 -1.72 10.19
C LEU A 171 -14.14 -1.87 11.64
N LYS A 172 -15.44 -1.67 11.88
CA LYS A 172 -16.06 -2.08 13.13
C LYS A 172 -16.07 -3.61 13.19
N ALA A 173 -15.07 -4.16 13.86
CA ALA A 173 -14.85 -5.60 13.98
C ALA A 173 -13.98 -5.92 15.19
N ASP A 174 -13.95 -7.19 15.53
CA ASP A 174 -12.97 -7.80 16.40
C ASP A 174 -11.84 -8.37 15.50
N TYR A 175 -10.61 -8.16 15.93
CA TYR A 175 -9.41 -8.52 15.16
C TYR A 175 -8.57 -9.53 15.96
N THR A 176 -8.14 -10.56 15.27
CA THR A 176 -7.11 -11.50 15.76
C THR A 176 -5.72 -10.91 15.55
N GLU A 177 -4.70 -11.50 16.18
CA GLU A 177 -3.29 -11.09 15.98
C GLU A 177 -2.89 -11.08 14.51
N LYS A 178 -3.28 -12.10 13.75
CA LYS A 178 -3.04 -12.18 12.31
C LYS A 178 -3.66 -11.01 11.55
N MET A 179 -4.93 -10.72 11.81
CA MET A 179 -5.63 -9.61 11.16
C MET A 179 -4.97 -8.26 11.48
N VAL A 180 -4.51 -8.09 12.71
CA VAL A 180 -3.76 -6.90 13.14
C VAL A 180 -2.43 -6.79 12.38
N GLY A 181 -1.68 -7.89 12.28
CA GLY A 181 -0.42 -7.92 11.53
C GLY A 181 -0.61 -7.60 10.04
N ASP A 182 -1.74 -8.00 9.46
CA ASP A 182 -2.07 -7.76 8.06
C ASP A 182 -2.45 -6.29 7.76
N MET A 183 -2.65 -5.45 8.76
CA MET A 183 -2.87 -4.00 8.57
C MET A 183 -1.61 -3.25 8.13
N ILE A 184 -0.42 -3.81 8.36
CA ILE A 184 0.87 -3.19 8.02
C ILE A 184 1.51 -3.93 6.83
N MET A 185 1.97 -3.17 5.85
CA MET A 185 2.63 -3.71 4.66
C MET A 185 3.72 -2.75 4.15
N PRO A 186 4.81 -3.25 3.54
CA PRO A 186 5.25 -4.64 3.46
C PRO A 186 5.83 -5.15 4.81
N ASN A 187 5.99 -6.46 4.95
CA ASN A 187 6.51 -7.07 6.18
C ASN A 187 7.88 -6.51 6.65
N GLY A 188 8.70 -6.02 5.72
CA GLY A 188 9.99 -5.38 6.02
C GLY A 188 9.91 -3.86 6.15
N LEU A 189 8.73 -3.28 6.41
CA LEU A 189 8.59 -1.85 6.66
C LEU A 189 9.32 -1.50 7.97
N ALA A 190 10.23 -0.53 7.90
CA ALA A 190 11.00 -0.05 9.04
C ALA A 190 10.58 1.37 9.44
N ALA A 191 10.77 1.70 10.69
CA ALA A 191 10.60 3.05 11.20
C ALA A 191 11.98 3.71 11.38
N TYR A 192 12.07 4.95 10.94
CA TYR A 192 13.30 5.76 11.00
C TYR A 192 12.98 7.06 11.72
N LYS A 193 13.70 7.34 12.80
CA LYS A 193 13.51 8.54 13.61
C LYS A 193 14.58 9.58 13.36
N LYS A 194 14.20 10.84 13.40
CA LYS A 194 15.12 11.98 13.33
C LYS A 194 14.49 13.22 13.96
N GLU A 195 15.33 14.05 14.59
CA GLU A 195 14.97 15.46 14.85
C GLU A 195 15.19 16.29 13.58
N MET A 196 14.17 17.01 13.14
CA MET A 196 14.19 17.81 11.92
C MET A 196 13.75 19.24 12.20
N SER A 197 14.39 20.18 11.52
CA SER A 197 13.86 21.54 11.43
C SER A 197 12.60 21.58 10.54
N GLY A 198 11.78 22.62 10.71
CA GLY A 198 10.63 22.83 9.83
C GLY A 198 11.02 22.98 8.35
N ALA A 199 12.21 23.53 8.09
CA ALA A 199 12.76 23.60 6.73
C ALA A 199 13.04 22.20 6.14
N GLU A 200 13.73 21.35 6.90
CA GLU A 200 14.02 19.95 6.48
C GLU A 200 12.75 19.14 6.28
N LEU A 201 11.78 19.27 7.20
CA LEU A 201 10.50 18.58 7.12
C LEU A 201 9.72 18.97 5.85
N LYS A 202 9.63 20.28 5.55
CA LYS A 202 8.99 20.78 4.33
C LYS A 202 9.69 20.29 3.07
N GLU A 203 11.01 20.27 3.04
CA GLU A 203 11.79 19.77 1.91
C GLU A 203 11.56 18.26 1.68
N MET A 204 11.52 17.49 2.77
CA MET A 204 11.20 16.05 2.70
C MET A 204 9.79 15.80 2.17
N LEU A 205 8.79 16.49 2.69
CA LEU A 205 7.40 16.38 2.23
C LEU A 205 7.24 16.83 0.77
N LYS A 206 7.97 17.89 0.38
CA LYS A 206 8.01 18.35 -1.00
C LYS A 206 8.53 17.26 -1.94
N ALA A 207 9.59 16.56 -1.55
CA ALA A 207 10.11 15.44 -2.33
C ALA A 207 9.08 14.31 -2.50
N PHE A 208 8.27 14.02 -1.49
CA PHE A 208 7.17 13.04 -1.60
C PHE A 208 6.04 13.49 -2.53
N VAL A 209 5.72 14.79 -2.55
CA VAL A 209 4.59 15.34 -3.32
C VAL A 209 4.97 15.63 -4.77
N GLU A 210 6.11 16.27 -5.00
CA GLU A 210 6.51 16.77 -6.32
C GLU A 210 7.27 15.74 -7.14
N GLY A 211 7.60 14.61 -6.53
CA GLY A 211 8.33 13.52 -7.16
C GLY A 211 9.85 13.70 -7.08
N TYR A 212 10.52 12.57 -7.01
CA TYR A 212 11.97 12.49 -7.16
C TYR A 212 12.35 12.65 -8.63
N GLU A 213 13.47 13.32 -8.92
CA GLU A 213 14.17 13.16 -10.21
C GLU A 213 14.63 11.69 -10.33
N GLY A 214 13.73 10.83 -10.73
CA GLY A 214 13.95 9.38 -10.77
C GLY A 214 12.66 8.57 -10.85
N GLY A 215 11.52 9.25 -10.92
CA GLY A 215 10.26 8.67 -11.35
C GLY A 215 9.48 7.91 -10.27
N LEU A 216 9.40 8.42 -9.07
CA LEU A 216 8.24 8.09 -8.26
C LEU A 216 7.01 8.63 -9.01
N VAL A 217 6.23 7.69 -9.50
CA VAL A 217 5.06 7.92 -10.34
C VAL A 217 4.13 8.93 -9.69
N PRO A 218 3.69 9.95 -10.41
CA PRO A 218 2.77 10.91 -9.86
C PRO A 218 1.51 10.21 -9.35
N PHE A 219 1.17 10.54 -8.15
CA PHE A 219 -0.10 10.39 -7.48
C PHE A 219 -0.95 9.17 -7.86
N ASN A 220 -0.56 7.98 -7.40
CA ASN A 220 -1.52 6.92 -7.19
C ASN A 220 -1.83 6.83 -5.68
N GLN A 221 -2.98 6.28 -5.31
CA GLN A 221 -3.38 6.14 -3.91
C GLN A 221 -2.31 5.49 -3.01
N GLY A 222 -1.48 4.61 -3.56
CA GLY A 222 -0.42 3.91 -2.83
C GLY A 222 0.83 4.74 -2.59
N SER A 223 1.10 5.75 -3.40
CA SER A 223 2.28 6.63 -3.25
C SER A 223 1.98 7.96 -2.58
N LEU A 224 0.71 8.26 -2.28
CA LEU A 224 0.35 9.44 -1.53
C LEU A 224 1.00 9.43 -0.15
N PRO A 225 1.59 10.56 0.27
CA PRO A 225 2.03 10.69 1.64
C PRO A 225 0.82 10.64 2.58
N VAL A 226 0.95 9.83 3.61
CA VAL A 226 0.07 9.80 4.76
C VAL A 226 0.86 10.41 5.90
N VAL A 227 0.39 11.51 6.44
CA VAL A 227 1.07 12.21 7.53
C VAL A 227 0.17 12.25 8.76
N SER A 228 0.79 12.26 9.93
CA SER A 228 0.12 12.41 11.22
C SER A 228 0.83 13.49 12.06
N GLY A 229 0.06 14.24 12.82
CA GLY A 229 0.55 15.37 13.61
C GLY A 229 0.74 16.68 12.83
N ILE A 230 0.55 16.65 11.52
CA ILE A 230 0.57 17.80 10.61
C ILE A 230 -0.48 17.63 9.52
N SER A 231 -0.79 18.71 8.82
CA SER A 231 -1.60 18.68 7.61
C SER A 231 -0.89 19.39 6.44
N MET A 232 -1.22 18.95 5.22
CA MET A 232 -0.62 19.45 3.98
C MET A 232 -1.69 20.01 3.05
N GLU A 233 -1.37 21.11 2.38
CA GLU A 233 -2.10 21.59 1.21
C GLU A 233 -1.29 21.33 -0.05
N ILE A 234 -1.87 20.60 -1.00
CA ILE A 234 -1.26 20.23 -2.28
C ILE A 234 -2.08 20.86 -3.39
N LYS A 235 -1.41 21.44 -4.37
CA LYS A 235 -2.03 22.00 -5.57
C LYS A 235 -1.74 21.14 -6.78
N GLU A 236 -2.79 20.83 -7.53
CA GLU A 236 -2.68 20.25 -8.86
C GLU A 236 -2.42 21.34 -9.90
N ASN A 237 -1.51 21.11 -10.82
CA ASN A 237 -1.18 22.00 -11.93
C ASN A 237 -0.89 21.18 -13.19
N GLU A 238 -0.64 21.85 -14.32
CA GLU A 238 -0.40 21.16 -15.61
C GLU A 238 0.82 20.23 -15.59
N ASP A 239 1.81 20.49 -14.73
CA ASP A 239 3.06 19.72 -14.63
C ASP A 239 3.01 18.65 -13.52
N GLY A 240 1.91 18.57 -12.75
CA GLY A 240 1.74 17.63 -11.64
C GLY A 240 1.26 18.27 -10.34
N TYR A 241 1.88 17.89 -9.23
CA TYR A 241 1.46 18.32 -7.89
C TYR A 241 2.55 19.15 -7.21
N THR A 242 2.13 20.17 -6.44
CA THR A 242 3.04 21.05 -5.70
C THR A 242 2.59 21.14 -4.25
N LEU A 243 3.51 20.95 -3.31
CA LEU A 243 3.26 21.20 -1.89
C LEU A 243 3.18 22.71 -1.65
N SER A 244 2.00 23.21 -1.31
CA SER A 244 1.80 24.64 -1.12
C SER A 244 1.91 25.11 0.32
N GLU A 245 1.51 24.28 1.27
CA GLU A 245 1.56 24.62 2.69
C GLU A 245 1.61 23.38 3.58
N VAL A 246 2.32 23.51 4.72
CA VAL A 246 2.33 22.51 5.81
C VAL A 246 1.96 23.21 7.11
N LYS A 247 1.03 22.61 7.87
CA LYS A 247 0.53 23.16 9.13
C LYS A 247 0.66 22.13 10.26
N LYS A 248 0.92 22.61 11.46
CA LYS A 248 0.73 21.88 12.72
C LYS A 248 -0.27 22.66 13.58
N ASP A 249 -1.29 21.99 14.09
CA ASP A 249 -2.37 22.62 14.90
C ASP A 249 -3.00 23.85 14.20
N GLY A 250 -3.20 23.76 12.88
CA GLY A 250 -3.76 24.82 12.05
C GLY A 250 -2.82 26.01 11.78
N LYS A 251 -1.59 25.98 12.30
CA LYS A 251 -0.58 27.04 12.09
C LYS A 251 0.48 26.58 11.10
N LYS A 252 0.88 27.49 10.21
CA LYS A 252 1.96 27.25 9.27
C LYS A 252 3.27 26.99 9.98
N ILE A 253 3.93 25.89 9.62
CA ILE A 253 5.26 25.52 10.15
C ILE A 253 6.29 26.53 9.67
N GLN A 254 7.10 27.05 10.62
CA GLN A 254 8.23 27.93 10.33
C GLN A 254 9.50 27.09 10.05
N ASP A 255 10.50 27.69 9.42
CA ASP A 255 11.74 26.99 9.05
C ASP A 255 12.58 26.59 10.26
N ASP A 256 12.49 27.34 11.35
CA ASP A 256 13.20 27.15 12.61
C ASP A 256 12.42 26.36 13.66
N ASP A 257 11.19 25.93 13.38
CA ASP A 257 10.48 24.98 14.22
C ASP A 257 11.27 23.67 14.29
N SER A 258 11.15 22.93 15.39
CA SER A 258 11.82 21.64 15.57
C SER A 258 10.79 20.54 15.85
N PHE A 259 10.97 19.38 15.21
CA PHE A 259 10.08 18.22 15.31
C PHE A 259 10.86 16.93 15.44
N THR A 260 10.37 16.05 16.30
CA THR A 260 10.71 14.63 16.22
C THR A 260 9.86 13.97 15.15
N VAL A 261 10.49 13.33 14.16
CA VAL A 261 9.81 12.76 12.99
C VAL A 261 10.09 11.27 12.91
N THR A 262 9.04 10.47 12.74
CA THR A 262 9.14 9.06 12.34
C THR A 262 8.74 8.93 10.87
N CYS A 263 9.62 8.35 10.05
CA CYS A 263 9.33 8.00 8.66
C CYS A 263 9.20 6.48 8.52
N LEU A 264 8.08 6.02 7.98
CA LEU A 264 7.87 4.61 7.67
C LEU A 264 8.27 4.34 6.22
N ALA A 265 9.29 3.53 6.02
CA ALA A 265 9.77 3.20 4.68
C ALA A 265 10.43 1.82 4.63
N ILE A 266 10.49 1.22 3.45
CA ILE A 266 11.40 0.09 3.24
C ILE A 266 12.84 0.60 3.12
N PRO A 267 13.85 -0.13 3.62
CA PRO A 267 15.23 0.35 3.68
C PRO A 267 15.76 0.94 2.38
N ARG A 268 15.55 0.27 1.24
CA ARG A 268 15.99 0.75 -0.08
C ARG A 268 15.40 2.10 -0.50
N HIS A 269 14.17 2.41 -0.04
CA HIS A 269 13.54 3.69 -0.33
C HIS A 269 14.12 4.79 0.55
N MET A 270 14.45 4.47 1.81
CA MET A 270 15.16 5.40 2.68
C MET A 270 16.56 5.72 2.13
N GLU A 271 17.32 4.71 1.72
CA GLU A 271 18.62 4.91 1.07
C GLU A 271 18.52 5.86 -0.13
N SER A 272 17.48 5.71 -0.95
CA SER A 272 17.21 6.60 -2.07
C SER A 272 16.83 8.01 -1.65
N LEU A 273 16.01 8.15 -0.60
CA LEU A 273 15.64 9.46 -0.03
C LEU A 273 16.82 10.18 0.62
N LEU A 274 17.81 9.43 1.10
CA LEU A 274 18.95 9.92 1.86
C LEU A 274 20.23 10.05 1.03
N ALA A 275 20.25 9.52 -0.21
CA ALA A 275 21.47 9.40 -1.03
C ALA A 275 22.20 10.73 -1.26
N ASP A 276 21.50 11.86 -1.15
CA ASP A 276 22.07 13.21 -1.35
C ASP A 276 22.21 14.03 -0.05
N LYS A 277 21.91 13.44 1.12
CA LYS A 277 21.87 14.21 2.39
C LYS A 277 22.60 13.46 3.49
N ASP A 278 23.44 14.17 4.20
CA ASP A 278 24.06 13.80 5.48
C ASP A 278 22.97 13.60 6.57
N SER A 279 22.08 12.61 6.37
CA SER A 279 20.94 12.43 7.24
C SER A 279 21.18 11.30 8.23
N THR A 280 21.20 11.67 9.49
CA THR A 280 21.28 10.78 10.64
C THR A 280 19.91 10.27 11.05
N PHE A 281 19.20 9.57 10.17
CA PHE A 281 18.04 8.82 10.59
C PHE A 281 18.47 7.56 11.35
N GLU A 282 17.92 7.38 12.52
CA GLU A 282 18.13 6.18 13.32
C GLU A 282 16.99 5.18 13.00
N ALA A 283 17.37 3.99 12.51
CA ALA A 283 16.42 2.91 12.30
C ALA A 283 16.05 2.29 13.65
N GLU A 284 14.77 2.00 13.84
CA GLU A 284 14.32 1.15 14.96
C GLU A 284 14.75 -0.31 14.70
N ASP A 285 15.08 -1.02 15.78
CA ASP A 285 15.58 -2.40 15.71
C ASP A 285 14.50 -3.41 15.28
N THR A 286 13.23 -3.04 15.41
CA THR A 286 12.06 -3.87 15.08
C THR A 286 11.32 -3.35 13.85
N THR A 287 10.65 -4.24 13.11
CA THR A 287 9.77 -3.81 12.02
C THR A 287 8.56 -3.06 12.55
N VAL A 288 7.94 -2.25 11.70
CA VAL A 288 6.68 -1.56 12.05
C VAL A 288 5.58 -2.56 12.38
N LYS A 289 5.53 -3.70 11.66
CA LYS A 289 4.58 -4.79 11.90
C LYS A 289 4.76 -5.38 13.30
N ASP A 290 6.00 -5.73 13.67
CA ASP A 290 6.27 -6.31 14.98
C ASP A 290 5.98 -5.32 16.11
N THR A 291 6.36 -4.04 15.93
CA THR A 291 6.04 -2.98 16.89
C THR A 291 4.53 -2.84 17.08
N TRP A 292 3.76 -2.86 15.99
CA TRP A 292 2.32 -2.77 16.01
C TRP A 292 1.66 -3.97 16.71
N ILE A 293 2.06 -5.20 16.34
CA ILE A 293 1.56 -6.42 16.96
C ILE A 293 1.86 -6.42 18.47
N ASN A 294 3.10 -6.15 18.87
CA ASN A 294 3.49 -6.12 20.27
C ASN A 294 2.67 -5.11 21.07
N TYR A 295 2.47 -3.91 20.52
CA TYR A 295 1.65 -2.88 21.15
C TYR A 295 0.21 -3.35 21.37
N VAL A 296 -0.38 -4.02 20.37
CA VAL A 296 -1.73 -4.55 20.48
C VAL A 296 -1.82 -5.68 21.51
N LEU A 297 -0.82 -6.55 21.58
CA LEU A 297 -0.78 -7.67 22.53
C LEU A 297 -0.54 -7.24 23.98
N GLU A 298 0.04 -6.06 24.22
CA GLU A 298 0.15 -5.48 25.56
C GLU A 298 -1.18 -5.09 26.16
N GLY A 299 -2.25 -4.98 25.34
CA GLY A 299 -3.62 -4.72 25.75
C GLY A 299 -3.95 -3.23 25.89
N ASP A 300 -5.24 -2.96 26.10
CA ASP A 300 -5.80 -1.61 26.29
C ASP A 300 -5.55 -0.63 25.12
N VAL A 301 -5.41 -1.17 23.89
CA VAL A 301 -5.19 -0.37 22.70
C VAL A 301 -6.43 0.45 22.36
N VAL A 302 -6.23 1.76 22.30
CA VAL A 302 -7.22 2.70 21.75
C VAL A 302 -6.72 3.19 20.42
N LEU A 303 -7.44 2.83 19.35
CA LEU A 303 -7.16 3.41 18.03
C LEU A 303 -7.40 4.91 18.08
N ALA A 304 -6.46 5.68 17.57
CA ALA A 304 -6.60 7.13 17.46
C ALA A 304 -7.76 7.50 16.53
N GLU A 305 -8.38 8.65 16.75
CA GLU A 305 -9.37 9.16 15.79
C GLU A 305 -8.65 9.66 14.53
N PRO A 306 -9.31 9.61 13.35
CA PRO A 306 -8.74 10.15 12.12
C PRO A 306 -8.63 11.67 12.19
N GLU A 307 -7.59 12.22 11.59
CA GLU A 307 -7.38 13.64 11.38
C GLU A 307 -7.31 13.94 9.88
N ASP A 308 -7.79 15.11 9.48
CA ASP A 308 -7.64 15.60 8.13
C ASP A 308 -6.17 15.98 7.89
N TYR A 309 -5.45 15.20 7.09
CA TYR A 309 -4.01 15.37 6.90
C TYR A 309 -3.63 15.94 5.53
N ILE A 310 -4.59 16.03 4.60
CA ILE A 310 -4.35 16.52 3.24
C ILE A 310 -5.52 17.35 2.72
N THR A 311 -5.21 18.42 2.01
CA THR A 311 -6.17 19.15 1.17
C THR A 311 -5.59 19.23 -0.23
N LEU A 312 -6.29 18.66 -1.21
CA LEU A 312 -5.92 18.69 -2.62
C LEU A 312 -6.78 19.72 -3.34
N ARG A 313 -6.16 20.71 -4.02
CA ARG A 313 -6.81 21.80 -4.73
C ARG A 313 -6.33 21.95 -6.17
#